data_39ff09c5e1a9b10bfc00ec6c84a0f6bd
#
_entry.id   39ff09c5e1a9b10bfc00ec6c84a0f6bd
#
_cell.length_a   1.000
_cell.length_b   1.000
_cell.length_c   1.000
_cell.angle_alpha   90.00
_cell.angle_beta   90.00
_cell.angle_gamma   90.00
#
_symmetry.space_group_name_H-M   'P 1'
#
loop_
_entity.id
_entity.type
_entity.pdbx_description
1 polymer ?
#
loop_
_entity_poly.entity_id
_entity_poly.type
_entity_poly.pdbx_seq_one_letter_code
_entity_poly.pdbx_strand_id
1 'polypeptide(L)'
;MKIHDVIRSKRKEMGLTQEELARYIGVSAPAVNKWEKGLSYPDITLLPVLAAYFNLSVDDLIGYEPQLVKEDIKKLYRRLADRFVNDPFEEVKAECDGYIKKYYSCFPLLLQMAILLMNHYHLAEKPQEVMNDITELLDRITEESKDVHLAKNAAMLK
;
A
#
# COMPACT_ATOMS: atom_id res chain seq x y z
N MET A 1 6.46 6.93 -2.02
CA MET A 1 7.60 7.43 -2.82
C MET A 1 7.95 6.38 -3.85
N LYS A 2 8.34 6.73 -5.06
CA LYS A 2 8.68 5.73 -6.10
C LYS A 2 10.20 5.49 -6.11
N ILE A 3 10.65 4.30 -6.51
CA ILE A 3 12.08 3.91 -6.51
C ILE A 3 12.99 4.94 -7.18
N HIS A 4 12.57 5.58 -8.27
CA HIS A 4 13.36 6.60 -8.96
C HIS A 4 13.62 7.85 -8.09
N ASP A 5 12.63 8.24 -7.26
CA ASP A 5 12.78 9.35 -6.33
C ASP A 5 13.75 8.97 -5.19
N VAL A 6 13.67 7.72 -4.70
CA VAL A 6 14.56 7.21 -3.64
C VAL A 6 16.01 7.21 -4.12
N ILE A 7 16.27 6.60 -5.29
CA ILE A 7 17.62 6.54 -5.86
C ILE A 7 18.20 7.94 -6.02
N ARG A 8 17.43 8.87 -6.62
CA ARG A 8 17.86 10.24 -6.85
C ARG A 8 18.13 11.01 -5.55
N SER A 9 17.23 10.89 -4.58
CA SER A 9 17.35 11.57 -3.28
C SER A 9 18.58 11.06 -2.51
N LYS A 10 18.71 9.73 -2.39
CA LYS A 10 19.81 9.11 -1.66
C LYS A 10 21.17 9.40 -2.27
N ARG A 11 21.28 9.30 -3.60
CA ARG A 11 22.53 9.71 -4.29
C ARG A 11 22.89 11.15 -3.98
N LYS A 12 21.93 12.09 -4.03
CA LYS A 12 22.17 13.51 -3.73
C LYS A 12 22.52 13.75 -2.25
N GLU A 13 21.83 13.08 -1.32
CA GLU A 13 22.15 13.14 0.11
C GLU A 13 23.60 12.72 0.40
N MET A 14 24.12 11.74 -0.35
CA MET A 14 25.50 11.27 -0.25
C MET A 14 26.50 12.15 -1.07
N GLY A 15 26.04 13.18 -1.77
CA GLY A 15 26.90 14.06 -2.58
C GLY A 15 27.48 13.41 -3.83
N LEU A 16 26.91 12.28 -4.30
CA LEU A 16 27.45 11.50 -5.40
C LEU A 16 26.96 12.01 -6.78
N THR A 17 27.81 11.88 -7.79
CA THR A 17 27.42 12.00 -9.21
C THR A 17 26.75 10.70 -9.69
N GLN A 18 26.06 10.76 -10.84
CA GLN A 18 25.49 9.55 -11.46
C GLN A 18 26.59 8.58 -11.91
N GLU A 19 27.74 9.09 -12.33
CA GLU A 19 28.92 8.31 -12.74
C GLU A 19 29.52 7.54 -11.54
N GLU A 20 29.62 8.17 -10.37
CA GLU A 20 30.15 7.53 -9.17
C GLU A 20 29.22 6.40 -8.68
N LEU A 21 27.91 6.65 -8.65
CA LEU A 21 26.94 5.61 -8.33
C LEU A 21 27.00 4.47 -9.35
N ALA A 22 27.03 4.79 -10.64
CA ALA A 22 27.09 3.79 -11.72
C ALA A 22 28.32 2.90 -11.61
N ARG A 23 29.49 3.51 -11.33
CA ARG A 23 30.74 2.77 -11.12
C ARG A 23 30.66 1.80 -9.95
N TYR A 24 30.07 2.22 -8.84
CA TYR A 24 29.93 1.36 -7.66
C TYR A 24 29.00 0.18 -7.92
N ILE A 25 27.87 0.43 -8.57
CA ILE A 25 26.85 -0.60 -8.86
C ILE A 25 27.27 -1.53 -10.02
N GLY A 26 28.26 -1.13 -10.83
CA GLY A 26 28.70 -1.89 -11.99
C GLY A 26 27.82 -1.71 -13.24
N VAL A 27 27.24 -0.51 -13.42
CA VAL A 27 26.37 -0.17 -14.55
C VAL A 27 26.88 1.08 -15.27
N SER A 28 26.24 1.47 -16.36
CA SER A 28 26.58 2.73 -17.06
C SER A 28 25.87 3.95 -16.43
N ALA A 29 26.48 5.12 -16.46
CA ALA A 29 25.85 6.37 -16.01
C ALA A 29 24.52 6.68 -16.73
N PRO A 30 24.36 6.45 -18.05
CA PRO A 30 23.06 6.55 -18.71
C PRO A 30 21.97 5.63 -18.11
N ALA A 31 22.32 4.46 -17.57
CA ALA A 31 21.35 3.58 -16.89
C ALA A 31 20.84 4.26 -15.61
N VAL A 32 21.72 4.77 -14.76
CA VAL A 32 21.36 5.52 -13.55
C VAL A 32 20.48 6.73 -13.89
N ASN A 33 20.84 7.48 -14.95
CA ASN A 33 20.03 8.62 -15.42
C ASN A 33 18.61 8.21 -15.81
N LYS A 34 18.46 7.07 -16.53
CA LYS A 34 17.13 6.52 -16.89
C LYS A 34 16.32 6.11 -15.65
N TRP A 35 16.98 5.48 -14.66
CA TRP A 35 16.32 5.10 -13.40
C TRP A 35 15.80 6.35 -12.67
N GLU A 36 16.63 7.37 -12.49
CA GLU A 36 16.25 8.61 -11.79
C GLU A 36 15.17 9.43 -12.50
N LYS A 37 15.00 9.24 -13.82
CA LYS A 37 13.93 9.83 -14.63
C LYS A 37 12.66 8.97 -14.70
N GLY A 38 12.70 7.76 -14.12
CA GLY A 38 11.57 6.82 -14.20
C GLY A 38 11.35 6.23 -15.60
N LEU A 39 12.35 6.31 -16.49
CA LEU A 39 12.29 5.78 -17.85
C LEU A 39 12.60 4.29 -17.93
N SER A 40 13.28 3.76 -16.91
CA SER A 40 13.53 2.34 -16.71
C SER A 40 13.75 2.05 -15.22
N TYR A 41 13.77 0.77 -14.87
CA TYR A 41 14.05 0.30 -13.51
C TYR A 41 15.40 -0.40 -13.44
N PRO A 42 16.06 -0.41 -12.26
CA PRO A 42 17.19 -1.31 -12.01
C PRO A 42 16.75 -2.77 -12.20
N ASP A 43 17.68 -3.62 -12.64
CA ASP A 43 17.49 -5.06 -12.59
C ASP A 43 17.22 -5.50 -11.14
N ILE A 44 16.35 -6.50 -10.95
CA ILE A 44 15.95 -6.99 -9.63
C ILE A 44 17.17 -7.45 -8.80
N THR A 45 18.21 -7.96 -9.44
CA THR A 45 19.45 -8.40 -8.78
C THR A 45 20.27 -7.25 -8.21
N LEU A 46 20.07 -6.02 -8.71
CA LEU A 46 20.74 -4.82 -8.22
C LEU A 46 20.02 -4.16 -7.03
N LEU A 47 18.77 -4.52 -6.76
CA LEU A 47 18.01 -3.92 -5.66
C LEU A 47 18.69 -4.13 -4.29
N PRO A 48 19.16 -5.35 -3.92
CA PRO A 48 19.89 -5.53 -2.67
C PRO A 48 21.20 -4.74 -2.60
N VAL A 49 21.91 -4.60 -3.74
CA VAL A 49 23.16 -3.83 -3.81
C VAL A 49 22.90 -2.33 -3.59
N LEU A 50 21.88 -1.79 -4.25
CA LEU A 50 21.44 -0.40 -4.07
C LEU A 50 20.95 -0.13 -2.64
N ALA A 51 20.15 -1.03 -2.09
CA ALA A 51 19.63 -0.92 -0.73
C ALA A 51 20.77 -0.91 0.31
N ALA A 52 21.72 -1.84 0.19
CA ALA A 52 22.91 -1.90 1.04
C ALA A 52 23.77 -0.63 0.91
N TYR A 53 23.99 -0.15 -0.32
CA TYR A 53 24.80 1.05 -0.57
C TYR A 53 24.18 2.31 0.03
N PHE A 54 22.86 2.45 -0.03
CA PHE A 54 22.12 3.56 0.55
C PHE A 54 21.75 3.39 2.04
N ASN A 55 22.16 2.29 2.65
CA ASN A 55 21.78 1.92 4.02
C ASN A 55 20.25 1.91 4.22
N LEU A 56 19.52 1.27 3.31
CA LEU A 56 18.07 1.08 3.31
C LEU A 56 17.73 -0.41 3.30
N SER A 57 16.48 -0.73 3.68
CA SER A 57 15.89 -2.00 3.29
C SER A 57 15.50 -1.99 1.79
N VAL A 58 15.31 -3.17 1.19
CA VAL A 58 14.78 -3.24 -0.18
C VAL A 58 13.36 -2.65 -0.23
N ASP A 59 12.56 -2.86 0.80
CA ASP A 59 11.21 -2.30 0.91
C ASP A 59 11.24 -0.77 0.88
N ASP A 60 12.13 -0.12 1.66
CA ASP A 60 12.31 1.32 1.63
C ASP A 60 12.77 1.81 0.26
N LEU A 61 13.69 1.07 -0.38
CA LEU A 61 14.20 1.42 -1.70
C LEU A 61 13.11 1.42 -2.77
N ILE A 62 12.21 0.43 -2.75
CA ILE A 62 11.09 0.33 -3.71
C ILE A 62 9.84 1.09 -3.27
N GLY A 63 9.84 1.63 -2.04
CA GLY A 63 8.70 2.32 -1.46
C GLY A 63 7.54 1.37 -1.13
N TYR A 64 7.85 0.15 -0.71
CA TYR A 64 6.86 -0.84 -0.32
C TYR A 64 6.45 -0.66 1.15
N GLU A 65 5.18 -0.41 1.38
CA GLU A 65 4.58 -0.28 2.70
C GLU A 65 3.45 -1.31 2.83
N PRO A 66 3.76 -2.53 3.31
CA PRO A 66 2.79 -3.63 3.37
C PRO A 66 1.71 -3.43 4.41
N GLN A 67 1.96 -2.58 5.39
CA GLN A 67 1.08 -2.34 6.54
C GLN A 67 0.90 -0.84 6.76
N LEU A 68 -0.33 -0.43 7.04
CA LEU A 68 -0.61 0.90 7.57
C LEU A 68 -0.52 0.88 9.10
N VAL A 69 0.06 1.94 9.67
CA VAL A 69 0.02 2.11 11.12
C VAL A 69 -1.38 2.50 11.59
N LYS A 70 -1.69 2.14 12.84
CA LYS A 70 -3.03 2.30 13.42
C LYS A 70 -3.61 3.72 13.29
N GLU A 71 -2.78 4.73 13.42
CA GLU A 71 -3.22 6.14 13.30
C GLU A 71 -3.59 6.52 11.86
N ASP A 72 -2.88 5.98 10.86
CA ASP A 72 -3.20 6.25 9.45
C ASP A 72 -4.46 5.49 9.02
N ILE A 73 -4.68 4.28 9.55
CA ILE A 73 -5.95 3.55 9.37
C ILE A 73 -7.13 4.39 9.90
N LYS A 74 -7.00 4.97 11.10
CA LYS A 74 -8.05 5.83 11.68
C LYS A 74 -8.32 7.07 10.85
N LYS A 75 -7.26 7.75 10.37
CA LYS A 75 -7.39 8.93 9.50
C LYS A 75 -8.09 8.57 8.20
N LEU A 76 -7.68 7.45 7.58
CA LEU A 76 -8.27 6.94 6.36
C LEU A 76 -9.76 6.60 6.55
N TYR A 77 -10.11 5.89 7.64
CA TYR A 77 -11.49 5.55 7.98
C TYR A 77 -12.37 6.81 8.06
N ARG A 78 -11.94 7.83 8.84
CA ARG A 78 -12.69 9.08 9.01
C ARG A 78 -12.90 9.78 7.68
N ARG A 79 -11.85 9.92 6.88
CA ARG A 79 -11.91 10.55 5.57
C ARG A 79 -12.90 9.86 4.63
N LEU A 80 -12.89 8.53 4.58
CA LEU A 80 -13.81 7.76 3.74
C LEU A 80 -15.25 7.79 4.29
N ALA A 81 -15.43 7.79 5.61
CA ALA A 81 -16.74 7.93 6.24
C ALA A 81 -17.38 9.30 5.89
N ASP A 82 -16.60 10.38 5.96
CA ASP A 82 -17.07 11.71 5.56
C ASP A 82 -17.44 11.75 4.06
N ARG A 83 -16.72 11.03 3.22
CA ARG A 83 -17.01 10.92 1.79
C ARG A 83 -18.31 10.18 1.50
N PHE A 84 -18.65 9.12 2.24
CA PHE A 84 -19.93 8.41 2.08
C PHE A 84 -21.15 9.31 2.38
N VAL A 85 -20.97 10.40 3.11
CA VAL A 85 -22.04 11.39 3.37
C VAL A 85 -22.19 12.36 2.19
N ASN A 86 -21.11 12.67 1.47
CA ASN A 86 -21.06 13.78 0.50
C ASN A 86 -20.94 13.33 -0.96
N ASP A 87 -20.44 12.12 -1.20
CA ASP A 87 -20.12 11.61 -2.54
C ASP A 87 -20.96 10.35 -2.88
N PRO A 88 -21.13 10.01 -4.16
CA PRO A 88 -21.82 8.80 -4.56
C PRO A 88 -21.18 7.56 -3.96
N PHE A 89 -22.01 6.63 -3.44
CA PHE A 89 -21.55 5.41 -2.78
C PHE A 89 -20.55 4.61 -3.64
N GLU A 90 -20.85 4.42 -4.93
CA GLU A 90 -20.04 3.59 -5.82
C GLU A 90 -18.62 4.15 -6.03
N GLU A 91 -18.47 5.48 -6.04
CA GLU A 91 -17.14 6.12 -6.13
C GLU A 91 -16.31 5.87 -4.87
N VAL A 92 -16.94 6.02 -3.71
CA VAL A 92 -16.25 5.80 -2.42
C VAL A 92 -15.94 4.31 -2.21
N LYS A 93 -16.87 3.43 -2.60
CA LYS A 93 -16.62 1.98 -2.58
C LYS A 93 -15.43 1.60 -3.46
N ALA A 94 -15.36 2.12 -4.67
CA ALA A 94 -14.23 1.86 -5.57
C ALA A 94 -12.88 2.30 -4.94
N GLU A 95 -12.86 3.41 -4.20
CA GLU A 95 -11.67 3.83 -3.45
C GLU A 95 -11.34 2.85 -2.31
N CYS A 96 -12.35 2.39 -1.55
CA CYS A 96 -12.18 1.37 -0.52
C CYS A 96 -11.58 0.08 -1.11
N ASP A 97 -12.10 -0.39 -2.24
CA ASP A 97 -11.61 -1.58 -2.94
C ASP A 97 -10.14 -1.40 -3.38
N GLY A 98 -9.77 -0.20 -3.81
CA GLY A 98 -8.39 0.17 -4.11
C GLY A 98 -7.46 0.01 -2.90
N TYR A 99 -7.89 0.44 -1.71
CA TYR A 99 -7.14 0.24 -0.46
C TYR A 99 -7.09 -1.22 -0.04
N ILE A 100 -8.18 -1.96 -0.13
CA ILE A 100 -8.25 -3.41 0.17
C ILE A 100 -7.26 -4.17 -0.72
N LYS A 101 -7.22 -3.84 -2.01
CA LYS A 101 -6.28 -4.46 -2.95
C LYS A 101 -4.83 -4.07 -2.68
N LYS A 102 -4.56 -2.79 -2.40
CA LYS A 102 -3.20 -2.28 -2.16
C LYS A 102 -2.60 -2.85 -0.88
N TYR A 103 -3.40 -2.97 0.17
CA TYR A 103 -2.99 -3.44 1.49
C TYR A 103 -3.60 -4.81 1.80
N TYR A 104 -3.43 -5.73 0.86
CA TYR A 104 -4.08 -7.04 0.84
C TYR A 104 -3.94 -7.86 2.12
N SER A 105 -2.79 -7.77 2.80
CA SER A 105 -2.51 -8.50 4.05
C SER A 105 -2.50 -7.60 5.29
N CYS A 106 -2.98 -6.36 5.19
CA CYS A 106 -3.13 -5.46 6.33
C CYS A 106 -4.48 -5.70 7.03
N PHE A 107 -4.62 -6.82 7.74
CA PHE A 107 -5.87 -7.24 8.37
C PHE A 107 -6.51 -6.19 9.29
N PRO A 108 -5.76 -5.35 10.05
CA PRO A 108 -6.36 -4.25 10.78
C PRO A 108 -7.08 -3.24 9.88
N LEU A 109 -6.52 -2.92 8.69
CA LEU A 109 -7.17 -2.06 7.71
C LEU A 109 -8.40 -2.75 7.12
N LEU A 110 -8.27 -4.02 6.71
CA LEU A 110 -9.35 -4.78 6.09
C LEU A 110 -10.57 -4.86 6.98
N LEU A 111 -10.39 -5.08 8.30
CA LEU A 111 -11.48 -5.06 9.27
C LEU A 111 -12.16 -3.69 9.33
N GLN A 112 -11.40 -2.59 9.31
CA GLN A 112 -11.98 -1.24 9.31
C GLN A 112 -12.71 -0.93 8.00
N MET A 113 -12.24 -1.44 6.86
CA MET A 113 -12.96 -1.30 5.57
C MET A 113 -14.27 -2.10 5.58
N ALA A 114 -14.28 -3.33 6.11
CA ALA A 114 -15.50 -4.13 6.27
C ALA A 114 -16.53 -3.39 7.14
N ILE A 115 -16.12 -2.87 8.30
CA ILE A 115 -16.99 -2.09 9.19
C ILE A 115 -17.51 -0.84 8.50
N LEU A 116 -16.67 -0.13 7.77
CA LEU A 116 -17.06 1.08 7.05
C LEU A 116 -18.13 0.78 5.99
N LEU A 117 -17.92 -0.26 5.20
CA LEU A 117 -18.89 -0.69 4.19
C LEU A 117 -20.18 -1.18 4.82
N MET A 118 -20.14 -1.93 5.94
CA MET A 118 -21.32 -2.36 6.71
C MET A 118 -22.16 -1.18 7.21
N ASN A 119 -21.54 -0.08 7.58
CA ASN A 119 -22.26 1.10 8.06
C ASN A 119 -22.97 1.86 6.91
N HIS A 120 -22.56 1.66 5.66
CA HIS A 120 -23.05 2.46 4.53
C HIS A 120 -23.65 1.65 3.36
N TYR A 121 -23.64 0.28 3.41
CA TYR A 121 -24.07 -0.58 2.30
C TYR A 121 -25.51 -0.30 1.82
N HIS A 122 -26.37 0.21 2.70
CA HIS A 122 -27.75 0.57 2.38
C HIS A 122 -27.87 1.73 1.38
N LEU A 123 -26.78 2.48 1.14
CA LEU A 123 -26.70 3.55 0.15
C LEU A 123 -26.33 3.04 -1.26
N ALA A 124 -25.93 1.78 -1.38
CA ALA A 124 -25.53 1.18 -2.65
C ALA A 124 -26.73 0.96 -3.59
N GLU A 125 -26.47 0.99 -4.89
CA GLU A 125 -27.46 0.58 -5.89
C GLU A 125 -27.86 -0.90 -5.73
N LYS A 126 -26.91 -1.74 -5.29
CA LYS A 126 -27.07 -3.18 -5.09
C LYS A 126 -26.57 -3.61 -3.71
N PRO A 127 -27.31 -3.34 -2.62
CA PRO A 127 -26.87 -3.61 -1.25
C PRO A 127 -26.46 -5.06 -1.00
N GLN A 128 -27.14 -6.03 -1.66
CA GLN A 128 -26.84 -7.45 -1.46
C GLN A 128 -25.47 -7.86 -2.04
N GLU A 129 -25.05 -7.27 -3.16
CA GLU A 129 -23.71 -7.51 -3.72
C GLU A 129 -22.64 -6.99 -2.75
N VAL A 130 -22.84 -5.81 -2.19
CA VAL A 130 -21.92 -5.23 -1.20
C VAL A 130 -21.84 -6.08 0.08
N MET A 131 -22.97 -6.63 0.54
CA MET A 131 -22.97 -7.55 1.70
C MET A 131 -22.19 -8.82 1.42
N ASN A 132 -22.25 -9.36 0.20
CA ASN A 132 -21.45 -10.52 -0.20
C ASN A 132 -19.95 -10.20 -0.16
N ASP A 133 -19.54 -9.04 -0.71
CA ASP A 133 -18.15 -8.57 -0.67
C ASP A 133 -17.64 -8.42 0.77
N ILE A 134 -18.48 -7.85 1.66
CA ILE A 134 -18.15 -7.69 3.09
C ILE A 134 -17.96 -9.05 3.75
N THR A 135 -18.87 -10.01 3.48
CA THR A 135 -18.81 -11.35 4.05
C THR A 135 -17.54 -12.07 3.62
N GLU A 136 -17.20 -12.02 2.33
CA GLU A 136 -15.95 -12.57 1.78
C GLU A 136 -14.72 -11.95 2.45
N LEU A 137 -14.73 -10.64 2.66
CA LEU A 137 -13.63 -9.93 3.33
C LEU A 137 -13.47 -10.37 4.80
N LEU A 138 -14.60 -10.53 5.53
CA LEU A 138 -14.60 -11.00 6.91
C LEU A 138 -14.20 -12.48 7.03
N ASP A 139 -14.59 -13.33 6.08
CA ASP A 139 -14.15 -14.73 5.97
C ASP A 139 -12.64 -14.80 5.87
N ARG A 140 -12.08 -14.05 4.94
CA ARG A 140 -10.62 -13.99 4.74
C ARG A 140 -9.87 -13.51 5.99
N ILE A 141 -10.35 -12.47 6.68
CA ILE A 141 -9.73 -12.01 7.93
C ILE A 141 -9.78 -13.10 9.00
N THR A 142 -10.89 -13.83 9.10
CA THR A 142 -11.08 -14.90 10.08
C THR A 142 -10.14 -16.08 9.85
N GLU A 143 -9.91 -16.43 8.58
CA GLU A 143 -9.12 -17.59 8.18
C GLU A 143 -7.62 -17.32 8.11
N GLU A 144 -7.23 -16.16 7.61
CA GLU A 144 -5.82 -15.85 7.28
C GLU A 144 -5.10 -15.01 8.35
N SER A 145 -5.83 -14.29 9.22
CA SER A 145 -5.20 -13.44 10.23
C SER A 145 -4.53 -14.27 11.31
N LYS A 146 -3.25 -13.99 11.57
CA LYS A 146 -2.52 -14.55 12.72
C LYS A 146 -2.88 -13.89 14.05
N ASP A 147 -3.57 -12.75 14.02
CA ASP A 147 -4.05 -12.06 15.21
C ASP A 147 -5.42 -12.63 15.60
N VAL A 148 -5.42 -13.40 16.69
CA VAL A 148 -6.62 -14.08 17.23
C VAL A 148 -7.73 -13.08 17.58
N HIS A 149 -7.39 -11.88 18.06
CA HIS A 149 -8.37 -10.85 18.39
C HIS A 149 -9.02 -10.28 17.14
N LEU A 150 -8.27 -10.04 16.08
CA LEU A 150 -8.80 -9.58 14.80
C LEU A 150 -9.71 -10.64 14.16
N ALA A 151 -9.25 -11.90 14.12
CA ALA A 151 -10.04 -13.00 13.58
C ALA A 151 -11.36 -13.18 14.35
N LYS A 152 -11.33 -13.12 15.70
CA LYS A 152 -12.52 -13.18 16.53
C LYS A 152 -13.47 -12.00 16.29
N ASN A 153 -12.95 -10.78 16.18
CA ASN A 153 -13.76 -9.59 15.89
C ASN A 153 -14.44 -9.71 14.52
N ALA A 154 -13.72 -10.18 13.50
CA ALA A 154 -14.29 -10.41 12.17
C ALA A 154 -15.42 -11.48 12.21
N ALA A 155 -15.20 -12.58 12.92
CA ALA A 155 -16.20 -13.62 13.07
C ALA A 155 -17.49 -13.18 13.80
N MET A 156 -17.39 -12.18 14.69
CA MET A 156 -18.55 -11.62 15.41
C MET A 156 -19.37 -10.64 14.57
N LEU A 157 -18.84 -10.15 13.44
CA LEU A 157 -19.50 -9.21 12.54
C LEU A 157 -20.25 -9.90 11.39
N LYS A 158 -20.09 -11.21 11.23
CA LYS A 158 -20.84 -12.04 10.26
C LYS A 158 -22.28 -12.27 10.72
#